data_b4c977063b2f2eae84f0facf61fa50b8
#
_entry.id   b4c977063b2f2eae84f0facf61fa50b8
#
_cell.length_a   1.000
_cell.length_b   1.000
_cell.length_c   1.000
_cell.angle_alpha   90.00
_cell.angle_beta   90.00
_cell.angle_gamma   90.00
#
_symmetry.space_group_name_H-M   'P 1'
#
loop_
_entity.id
_entity.type
_entity.pdbx_description
1 polymer ?
#
loop_
_entity_poly.entity_id
_entity_poly.type
_entity_poly.pdbx_seq_one_letter_code
_entity_poly.pdbx_strand_id
1 'polypeptide(L)'
;MNYKGIDLNKSVIYRIVLMGLIVALTIVCFYGCGEEKEKSHTKKNTKAHTKMYGLTIDDAWYDDTDLKDVAGGLKNLKVRPTVRIVMSREKAPGEYVKLFQTVAKYADIMACPVDSSEMKNFKDKESYLKRFKDSYEKLSGYVSIWEVGNEINGTEWIKQNPELIVGKISSAVDFIKSKDKKIGLTLYCTDSPRKDMIDWMKKYIPGKLAKSVDYCFVSYYEDDNDGYKPEWKSIFNELGEIFPSALLGIGECGNISEKATNESKIAMAKKYYGMPKYHERFIGGYFWWNWVEDCIPHENNKVYEAIKSYGR
;
A
#
# COMPACT_ATOMS: atom_id res chain seq x y z
N MET A 1 -30.72 -35.74 39.12
CA MET A 1 -30.46 -34.76 38.06
C MET A 1 -31.14 -33.46 38.47
N ASN A 2 -30.37 -32.48 38.98
CA ASN A 2 -30.89 -31.21 39.45
C ASN A 2 -30.65 -30.15 38.40
N TYR A 3 -31.72 -29.61 37.83
CA TYR A 3 -31.68 -28.39 37.03
C TYR A 3 -31.59 -27.17 37.97
N LYS A 4 -30.48 -26.45 37.94
CA LYS A 4 -30.36 -25.10 38.54
C LYS A 4 -30.92 -24.08 37.55
N GLY A 5 -31.97 -23.37 37.97
CA GLY A 5 -32.55 -22.24 37.24
C GLY A 5 -31.56 -21.06 37.12
N ILE A 6 -31.59 -20.43 35.95
CA ILE A 6 -30.81 -19.23 35.67
C ILE A 6 -31.55 -18.03 36.26
N ASP A 7 -30.95 -17.44 37.26
CA ASP A 7 -31.47 -16.20 37.91
C ASP A 7 -31.10 -15.00 36.99
N LEU A 8 -32.09 -14.46 36.29
CA LEU A 8 -31.94 -13.27 35.47
C LEU A 8 -31.84 -12.03 36.36
N ASN A 9 -30.69 -11.40 36.34
CA ASN A 9 -30.31 -10.23 37.12
C ASN A 9 -31.29 -9.07 36.90
N LYS A 10 -31.92 -8.59 37.94
CA LYS A 10 -32.93 -7.49 37.98
C LYS A 10 -32.49 -6.22 37.23
N SER A 11 -31.18 -6.02 37.05
CA SER A 11 -30.62 -4.87 36.31
C SER A 11 -30.88 -4.93 34.79
N VAL A 12 -31.05 -6.13 34.21
CA VAL A 12 -31.34 -6.31 32.78
C VAL A 12 -32.81 -6.01 32.47
N ILE A 13 -33.71 -6.37 33.38
CA ILE A 13 -35.15 -6.10 33.24
C ILE A 13 -35.42 -4.58 33.30
N TYR A 14 -34.73 -3.84 34.17
CA TYR A 14 -34.87 -2.38 34.26
C TYR A 14 -34.43 -1.63 33.02
N ARG A 15 -33.40 -2.13 32.33
CA ARG A 15 -32.90 -1.51 31.07
C ARG A 15 -33.85 -1.75 29.90
N ILE A 16 -34.52 -2.87 29.83
CA ILE A 16 -35.51 -3.19 28.77
C ILE A 16 -36.78 -2.35 28.93
N VAL A 17 -37.24 -2.15 30.17
CA VAL A 17 -38.44 -1.34 30.46
C VAL A 17 -38.18 0.16 30.23
N LEU A 18 -36.95 0.66 30.51
CA LEU A 18 -36.61 2.06 30.30
C LEU A 18 -36.47 2.40 28.80
N MET A 19 -35.99 1.46 27.96
CA MET A 19 -35.95 1.63 26.51
C MET A 19 -37.34 1.61 25.86
N GLY A 20 -38.29 0.83 26.38
CA GLY A 20 -39.65 0.78 25.86
C GLY A 20 -40.44 2.07 26.14
N LEU A 21 -40.18 2.78 27.25
CA LEU A 21 -40.85 4.03 27.63
C LEU A 21 -40.34 5.25 26.83
N ILE A 22 -39.08 5.26 26.38
CA ILE A 22 -38.51 6.35 25.57
C ILE A 22 -39.06 6.31 24.14
N VAL A 23 -39.35 5.12 23.58
CA VAL A 23 -39.95 4.97 22.23
C VAL A 23 -41.40 5.38 22.19
N ALA A 24 -42.16 5.25 23.30
CA ALA A 24 -43.60 5.61 23.36
C ALA A 24 -43.85 7.13 23.48
N LEU A 25 -42.89 7.92 23.94
CA LEU A 25 -43.02 9.38 24.10
C LEU A 25 -42.66 10.20 22.86
N THR A 26 -42.06 9.58 21.85
CA THR A 26 -41.65 10.27 20.58
C THR A 26 -42.67 10.18 19.46
N ILE A 27 -43.80 9.49 19.63
CA ILE A 27 -44.81 9.28 18.57
C ILE A 27 -45.95 10.30 18.61
N VAL A 28 -46.07 11.14 19.62
CA VAL A 28 -47.25 12.05 19.83
C VAL A 28 -47.05 13.48 19.26
N CYS A 29 -45.91 13.85 18.70
CA CYS A 29 -45.63 15.23 18.25
C CYS A 29 -45.46 15.47 16.76
N PHE A 30 -45.93 14.58 15.89
CA PHE A 30 -45.84 14.85 14.44
C PHE A 30 -47.15 14.55 13.68
N TYR A 31 -48.18 15.37 13.94
CA TYR A 31 -49.25 15.61 13.00
C TYR A 31 -49.49 17.13 12.92
N GLY A 32 -49.00 17.75 11.87
CA GLY A 32 -49.32 19.14 11.53
C GLY A 32 -48.37 19.75 10.50
N CYS A 33 -48.91 20.07 9.34
CA CYS A 33 -48.43 20.90 8.25
C CYS A 33 -47.43 20.29 7.26
N GLY A 34 -47.97 20.06 6.07
CA GLY A 34 -47.17 19.78 4.88
C GLY A 34 -46.46 21.02 4.35
N GLU A 35 -45.21 20.87 4.00
CA GLU A 35 -44.50 21.62 3.00
C GLU A 35 -43.51 20.69 2.34
N GLU A 36 -43.60 20.56 1.02
CA GLU A 36 -42.62 19.87 0.20
C GLU A 36 -41.27 20.55 0.37
N LYS A 37 -40.30 19.89 0.97
CA LYS A 37 -38.89 20.27 0.91
C LYS A 37 -38.14 19.38 -0.05
N GLU A 38 -37.62 20.01 -1.09
CA GLU A 38 -36.64 19.51 -2.01
C GLU A 38 -35.62 18.60 -1.30
N LYS A 39 -35.40 17.41 -1.87
CA LYS A 39 -34.30 16.53 -1.48
C LYS A 39 -32.97 17.22 -1.84
N SER A 40 -32.41 17.92 -0.87
CA SER A 40 -31.02 18.36 -0.95
C SER A 40 -30.15 17.10 -1.01
N HIS A 41 -29.67 16.80 -2.20
CA HIS A 41 -28.54 15.90 -2.39
C HIS A 41 -27.32 16.54 -1.71
N THR A 42 -27.03 16.14 -0.49
CA THR A 42 -25.73 16.41 0.15
C THR A 42 -24.66 15.78 -0.74
N LYS A 43 -24.07 16.60 -1.63
CA LYS A 43 -22.82 16.25 -2.28
C LYS A 43 -21.83 15.95 -1.17
N LYS A 44 -21.53 14.67 -0.93
CA LYS A 44 -20.34 14.27 -0.19
C LYS A 44 -19.16 14.96 -0.85
N ASN A 45 -18.59 15.94 -0.15
CA ASN A 45 -17.37 16.61 -0.56
C ASN A 45 -16.25 15.57 -0.48
N THR A 46 -16.12 14.74 -1.50
CA THR A 46 -14.97 13.83 -1.67
C THR A 46 -13.77 14.72 -1.94
N LYS A 47 -12.96 14.96 -0.93
CA LYS A 47 -11.62 15.52 -1.13
C LYS A 47 -10.96 14.69 -2.24
N ALA A 48 -10.67 15.33 -3.38
CA ALA A 48 -9.93 14.68 -4.44
C ALA A 48 -8.57 14.28 -3.85
N HIS A 49 -8.30 12.96 -3.80
CA HIS A 49 -7.00 12.48 -3.35
C HIS A 49 -5.93 12.91 -4.35
N THR A 50 -4.84 13.49 -3.85
CA THR A 50 -3.72 13.92 -4.67
C THR A 50 -3.11 12.70 -5.36
N LYS A 51 -2.84 12.82 -6.67
CA LYS A 51 -2.18 11.77 -7.44
C LYS A 51 -0.77 11.52 -6.87
N MET A 52 -0.45 10.25 -6.61
CA MET A 52 0.88 9.83 -6.18
C MET A 52 1.72 9.52 -7.44
N TYR A 53 2.95 9.99 -7.44
CA TYR A 53 3.94 9.75 -8.49
C TYR A 53 5.10 8.99 -7.87
N GLY A 54 5.19 7.68 -8.13
CA GLY A 54 6.08 6.76 -7.45
C GLY A 54 7.33 6.43 -8.27
N LEU A 55 8.43 6.21 -7.57
CA LEU A 55 9.71 5.72 -8.10
C LEU A 55 10.28 4.72 -7.09
N THR A 56 11.03 3.70 -7.55
CA THR A 56 11.67 2.74 -6.66
C THR A 56 13.20 2.86 -6.72
N ILE A 57 13.82 2.86 -5.55
CA ILE A 57 15.27 2.73 -5.34
C ILE A 57 15.48 1.48 -4.49
N ASP A 58 16.29 0.56 -4.95
CA ASP A 58 16.82 -0.52 -4.14
C ASP A 58 18.31 -0.28 -3.84
N ASP A 59 19.03 -1.23 -3.29
CA ASP A 59 20.43 -1.05 -2.95
C ASP A 59 21.41 -1.75 -3.92
N ALA A 60 20.94 -2.32 -5.03
CA ALA A 60 21.79 -2.95 -6.04
C ALA A 60 22.71 -1.95 -6.77
N TRP A 61 22.33 -0.68 -6.79
CA TRP A 61 23.06 0.39 -7.45
C TRP A 61 24.25 0.96 -6.67
N TYR A 62 24.43 0.62 -5.38
CA TYR A 62 25.42 1.28 -4.51
C TYR A 62 26.86 1.23 -5.02
N ASP A 63 27.21 0.22 -5.81
CA ASP A 63 28.55 0.04 -6.33
C ASP A 63 28.79 0.82 -7.62
N ASP A 64 27.72 1.18 -8.36
CA ASP A 64 27.79 1.72 -9.72
C ASP A 64 27.31 3.17 -9.85
N THR A 65 26.64 3.73 -8.83
CA THR A 65 26.00 5.05 -8.96
C THR A 65 26.23 5.93 -7.73
N ASP A 66 26.69 7.15 -7.96
CA ASP A 66 26.87 8.14 -6.90
C ASP A 66 25.52 8.66 -6.38
N LEU A 67 25.37 8.75 -5.07
CA LEU A 67 24.18 9.32 -4.42
C LEU A 67 23.88 10.77 -4.87
N LYS A 68 24.92 11.54 -5.28
CA LYS A 68 24.73 12.89 -5.82
C LYS A 68 23.97 12.87 -7.16
N ASP A 69 24.17 11.83 -7.99
CA ASP A 69 23.53 11.70 -9.29
C ASP A 69 22.05 11.26 -9.13
N VAL A 70 21.78 10.37 -8.15
CA VAL A 70 20.41 10.07 -7.71
C VAL A 70 19.70 11.35 -7.23
N ALA A 71 20.36 12.14 -6.38
CA ALA A 71 19.80 13.40 -5.90
C ALA A 71 19.57 14.41 -7.03
N GLY A 72 20.49 14.46 -8.02
CA GLY A 72 20.35 15.27 -9.23
C GLY A 72 19.13 14.89 -10.05
N GLY A 73 18.93 13.60 -10.29
CA GLY A 73 17.75 13.08 -10.98
C GLY A 73 16.43 13.44 -10.26
N LEU A 74 16.37 13.23 -8.94
CA LEU A 74 15.19 13.60 -8.15
C LEU A 74 14.90 15.10 -8.16
N LYS A 75 15.93 15.93 -8.01
CA LYS A 75 15.83 17.41 -8.03
C LYS A 75 15.28 17.93 -9.36
N ASN A 76 15.59 17.28 -10.48
CA ASN A 76 15.18 17.70 -11.81
C ASN A 76 13.76 17.20 -12.21
N LEU A 77 13.05 16.46 -11.36
CA LEU A 77 11.65 16.12 -11.58
C LEU A 77 10.77 17.37 -11.42
N LYS A 78 9.65 17.40 -12.19
CA LYS A 78 8.70 18.52 -12.18
C LYS A 78 7.80 18.57 -10.95
N VAL A 79 7.61 17.41 -10.33
CA VAL A 79 6.77 17.21 -9.12
C VAL A 79 7.57 16.46 -8.09
N ARG A 80 7.23 16.69 -6.83
CA ARG A 80 7.79 15.91 -5.72
C ARG A 80 7.26 14.47 -5.78
N PRO A 81 8.13 13.45 -6.01
CA PRO A 81 7.69 12.07 -6.06
C PRO A 81 7.52 11.47 -4.66
N THR A 82 6.88 10.30 -4.59
CA THR A 82 7.08 9.36 -3.49
C THR A 82 8.12 8.34 -3.92
N VAL A 83 9.21 8.25 -3.20
CA VAL A 83 10.27 7.28 -3.48
C VAL A 83 10.12 6.08 -2.54
N ARG A 84 9.89 4.91 -3.12
CA ARG A 84 9.95 3.63 -2.40
C ARG A 84 11.41 3.24 -2.29
N ILE A 85 11.92 3.05 -1.07
CA ILE A 85 13.28 2.58 -0.81
C ILE A 85 13.21 1.16 -0.29
N VAL A 86 13.69 0.22 -1.09
CA VAL A 86 13.78 -1.20 -0.76
C VAL A 86 15.11 -1.48 -0.07
N MET A 87 15.05 -2.04 1.14
CA MET A 87 16.21 -2.23 2.01
C MET A 87 16.61 -3.70 2.00
N SER A 88 17.87 -3.98 1.69
CA SER A 88 18.44 -5.33 1.83
C SER A 88 18.56 -5.75 3.31
N ARG A 89 18.32 -7.01 3.56
CA ARG A 89 18.55 -7.64 4.87
C ARG A 89 20.02 -7.59 5.30
N GLU A 90 20.93 -7.59 4.35
CA GLU A 90 22.37 -7.66 4.60
C GLU A 90 22.93 -6.35 5.15
N LYS A 91 22.20 -5.23 4.95
CA LYS A 91 22.57 -3.91 5.49
C LYS A 91 21.75 -3.57 6.72
N ALA A 92 22.42 -3.08 7.75
CA ALA A 92 21.74 -2.56 8.93
C ALA A 92 20.95 -1.28 8.59
N PRO A 93 19.80 -1.01 9.24
CA PRO A 93 19.01 0.20 8.97
C PRO A 93 19.79 1.52 9.09
N GLY A 94 20.80 1.57 9.96
CA GLY A 94 21.68 2.74 10.15
C GLY A 94 22.50 3.09 8.91
N GLU A 95 22.82 2.12 8.07
CA GLU A 95 23.60 2.34 6.84
C GLU A 95 22.82 3.10 5.79
N TYR A 96 21.46 3.05 5.86
CA TYR A 96 20.57 3.78 4.96
C TYR A 96 20.36 5.25 5.31
N VAL A 97 20.79 5.72 6.49
CA VAL A 97 20.51 7.09 6.97
C VAL A 97 20.92 8.14 5.94
N LYS A 98 22.09 8.02 5.33
CA LYS A 98 22.58 8.98 4.34
C LYS A 98 21.72 9.01 3.08
N LEU A 99 21.25 7.84 2.59
CA LEU A 99 20.33 7.74 1.48
C LEU A 99 19.00 8.43 1.81
N PHE A 100 18.38 8.06 2.93
CA PHE A 100 17.10 8.62 3.37
C PHE A 100 17.16 10.14 3.56
N GLN A 101 18.20 10.64 4.22
CA GLN A 101 18.44 12.08 4.38
C GLN A 101 18.55 12.81 3.04
N THR A 102 19.19 12.20 2.07
CA THR A 102 19.40 12.80 0.74
C THR A 102 18.10 12.82 -0.05
N VAL A 103 17.40 11.68 -0.12
CA VAL A 103 16.13 11.52 -0.83
C VAL A 103 15.03 12.40 -0.23
N ALA A 104 14.94 12.49 1.10
CA ALA A 104 13.92 13.29 1.80
C ALA A 104 13.92 14.79 1.43
N LYS A 105 15.05 15.31 0.94
CA LYS A 105 15.12 16.69 0.44
C LYS A 105 14.24 16.93 -0.80
N TYR A 106 14.04 15.90 -1.62
CA TYR A 106 13.42 15.99 -2.93
C TYR A 106 12.16 15.14 -3.09
N ALA A 107 11.91 14.21 -2.18
CA ALA A 107 10.82 13.24 -2.27
C ALA A 107 10.18 12.97 -0.90
N ASP A 108 8.95 12.46 -0.91
CA ASP A 108 8.38 11.73 0.22
C ASP A 108 8.89 10.29 0.15
N ILE A 109 9.06 9.64 1.31
CA ILE A 109 9.66 8.30 1.33
C ILE A 109 8.65 7.26 1.80
N MET A 110 8.51 6.18 1.01
CA MET A 110 7.94 4.92 1.43
C MET A 110 9.08 3.93 1.69
N ALA A 111 9.28 3.55 2.95
CA ALA A 111 10.31 2.59 3.31
C ALA A 111 9.77 1.15 3.21
N CYS A 112 10.50 0.28 2.52
CA CYS A 112 10.29 -1.17 2.46
C CYS A 112 11.42 -1.88 3.24
N PRO A 113 11.28 -2.12 4.54
CA PRO A 113 12.32 -2.74 5.36
C PRO A 113 12.63 -4.19 5.01
N VAL A 114 11.65 -4.90 4.39
CA VAL A 114 11.76 -6.31 4.00
C VAL A 114 11.10 -6.52 2.64
N ASP A 115 11.92 -6.83 1.65
CA ASP A 115 11.46 -7.29 0.33
C ASP A 115 10.85 -8.70 0.41
N SER A 116 9.93 -9.01 -0.51
CA SER A 116 9.27 -10.31 -0.57
C SER A 116 10.24 -11.47 -0.75
N SER A 117 11.28 -11.29 -1.57
CA SER A 117 12.31 -12.30 -1.83
C SER A 117 13.13 -12.64 -0.57
N GLU A 118 13.26 -11.69 0.34
CA GLU A 118 13.99 -11.83 1.60
C GLU A 118 13.12 -12.26 2.79
N MET A 119 11.79 -12.20 2.68
CA MET A 119 10.86 -12.52 3.77
C MET A 119 11.08 -13.91 4.35
N LYS A 120 11.51 -14.89 3.54
CA LYS A 120 11.86 -16.25 3.95
C LYS A 120 12.98 -16.32 5.01
N ASN A 121 13.84 -15.31 5.06
CA ASN A 121 14.98 -15.24 5.98
C ASN A 121 14.55 -14.80 7.40
N PHE A 122 13.38 -14.23 7.55
CA PHE A 122 12.76 -13.92 8.83
C PHE A 122 11.90 -15.13 9.24
N LYS A 123 12.40 -15.97 10.16
CA LYS A 123 11.78 -17.27 10.48
C LYS A 123 10.46 -17.14 11.26
N ASP A 124 10.28 -16.05 12.01
CA ASP A 124 9.16 -15.82 12.91
C ASP A 124 8.71 -14.36 12.90
N LYS A 125 7.65 -14.06 13.66
CA LYS A 125 7.09 -12.73 13.81
C LYS A 125 8.05 -11.79 14.53
N GLU A 126 8.81 -12.29 15.47
CA GLU A 126 9.73 -11.56 16.35
C GLU A 126 10.90 -11.00 15.54
N SER A 127 11.53 -11.82 14.70
CA SER A 127 12.62 -11.41 13.81
C SER A 127 12.17 -10.38 12.77
N TYR A 128 10.97 -10.58 12.20
CA TYR A 128 10.36 -9.65 11.27
C TYR A 128 10.07 -8.29 11.94
N LEU A 129 9.40 -8.33 13.09
CA LEU A 129 9.08 -7.15 13.88
C LEU A 129 10.35 -6.40 14.34
N LYS A 130 11.41 -7.14 14.70
CA LYS A 130 12.68 -6.54 15.06
C LYS A 130 13.24 -5.69 13.92
N ARG A 131 13.22 -6.16 12.68
CA ARG A 131 13.64 -5.39 11.51
C ARG A 131 12.88 -4.06 11.39
N PHE A 132 11.57 -4.07 11.61
CA PHE A 132 10.74 -2.85 11.59
C PHE A 132 11.08 -1.90 12.75
N LYS A 133 11.31 -2.42 13.95
CA LYS A 133 11.70 -1.60 15.11
C LYS A 133 13.06 -0.92 14.88
N ASP A 134 14.05 -1.68 14.43
CA ASP A 134 15.39 -1.18 14.14
C ASP A 134 15.35 -0.12 13.01
N SER A 135 14.57 -0.37 11.96
CA SER A 135 14.36 0.58 10.86
C SER A 135 13.66 1.85 11.33
N TYR A 136 12.62 1.70 12.15
CA TYR A 136 11.89 2.84 12.70
C TYR A 136 12.78 3.72 13.55
N GLU A 137 13.59 3.14 14.44
CA GLU A 137 14.53 3.87 15.30
C GLU A 137 15.48 4.76 14.49
N LYS A 138 16.02 4.26 13.39
CA LYS A 138 17.02 4.97 12.58
C LYS A 138 16.43 5.91 11.53
N LEU A 139 15.25 5.61 10.99
CA LEU A 139 14.77 6.21 9.74
C LEU A 139 13.43 6.97 9.88
N SER A 140 12.72 6.86 11.01
CA SER A 140 11.35 7.38 11.16
C SER A 140 11.20 8.89 10.95
N GLY A 141 12.27 9.66 11.10
CA GLY A 141 12.29 11.10 10.81
C GLY A 141 12.20 11.45 9.33
N TYR A 142 12.43 10.47 8.44
CA TYR A 142 12.43 10.67 6.99
C TYR A 142 11.26 9.98 6.29
N VAL A 143 10.60 9.02 6.95
CA VAL A 143 9.63 8.11 6.35
C VAL A 143 8.20 8.62 6.51
N SER A 144 7.51 8.76 5.39
CA SER A 144 6.09 9.11 5.32
C SER A 144 5.17 7.89 5.35
N ILE A 145 5.59 6.80 4.71
CA ILE A 145 4.81 5.55 4.59
C ILE A 145 5.72 4.36 4.90
N TRP A 146 5.25 3.42 5.71
CA TRP A 146 5.94 2.17 5.98
C TRP A 146 5.28 1.04 5.20
N GLU A 147 5.98 0.48 4.24
CA GLU A 147 5.51 -0.72 3.53
C GLU A 147 5.72 -1.92 4.44
N VAL A 148 4.62 -2.35 5.09
CA VAL A 148 4.64 -3.41 6.10
C VAL A 148 4.64 -4.81 5.51
N GLY A 149 4.50 -4.92 4.21
CA GLY A 149 4.59 -6.16 3.45
C GLY A 149 4.64 -5.87 1.97
N ASN A 150 5.61 -6.46 1.30
CA ASN A 150 5.77 -6.45 -0.15
C ASN A 150 5.35 -7.81 -0.70
N GLU A 151 4.49 -7.82 -1.73
CA GLU A 151 4.03 -8.99 -2.50
C GLU A 151 3.65 -10.20 -1.62
N ILE A 152 2.93 -9.92 -0.54
CA ILE A 152 2.70 -10.89 0.55
C ILE A 152 1.97 -12.18 0.15
N ASN A 153 1.29 -12.18 -0.98
CA ASN A 153 0.65 -13.35 -1.57
C ASN A 153 1.60 -14.21 -2.42
N GLY A 154 2.87 -13.80 -2.58
CA GLY A 154 3.91 -14.52 -3.30
C GLY A 154 4.45 -15.75 -2.55
N THR A 155 3.59 -16.64 -2.11
CA THR A 155 3.96 -17.80 -1.26
C THR A 155 4.99 -18.72 -1.91
N GLU A 156 5.08 -18.74 -3.23
CA GLU A 156 6.03 -19.59 -3.97
C GLU A 156 7.48 -19.18 -3.79
N TRP A 157 7.78 -17.88 -3.82
CA TRP A 157 9.16 -17.39 -3.59
C TRP A 157 9.42 -17.06 -2.13
N ILE A 158 8.40 -16.64 -1.37
CA ILE A 158 8.51 -16.44 0.08
C ILE A 158 8.74 -17.78 0.80
N LYS A 159 8.22 -18.89 0.27
CA LYS A 159 8.36 -20.27 0.80
C LYS A 159 7.94 -20.39 2.28
N GLN A 160 6.88 -19.71 2.65
CA GLN A 160 6.26 -19.75 3.97
C GLN A 160 4.74 -19.87 3.84
N ASN A 161 4.12 -20.44 4.87
CA ASN A 161 2.66 -20.54 4.86
C ASN A 161 2.01 -19.15 5.05
N PRO A 162 0.80 -18.96 4.51
CA PRO A 162 0.09 -17.68 4.56
C PRO A 162 -0.13 -17.15 5.99
N GLU A 163 -0.40 -18.05 6.95
CA GLU A 163 -0.66 -17.68 8.35
C GLU A 163 0.57 -17.06 9.01
N LEU A 164 1.77 -17.59 8.71
CA LEU A 164 3.03 -17.00 9.20
C LEU A 164 3.28 -15.64 8.54
N ILE A 165 3.08 -15.54 7.22
CA ILE A 165 3.23 -14.27 6.49
C ILE A 165 2.31 -13.21 7.09
N VAL A 166 1.02 -13.51 7.20
CA VAL A 166 0.02 -12.59 7.78
C VAL A 166 0.33 -12.26 9.23
N GLY A 167 0.82 -13.23 9.99
CA GLY A 167 1.24 -12.98 11.38
C GLY A 167 2.40 -12.00 11.50
N LYS A 168 3.40 -12.07 10.61
CA LYS A 168 4.51 -11.11 10.52
C LYS A 168 4.00 -9.72 10.17
N ILE A 169 3.20 -9.62 9.10
CA ILE A 169 2.60 -8.35 8.67
C ILE A 169 1.79 -7.72 9.80
N SER A 170 0.93 -8.50 10.46
CA SER A 170 0.10 -7.99 11.56
C SER A 170 0.95 -7.42 12.70
N SER A 171 2.07 -8.06 13.04
CA SER A 171 2.97 -7.56 14.08
C SER A 171 3.62 -6.23 13.70
N ALA A 172 4.05 -6.07 12.44
CA ALA A 172 4.59 -4.83 11.91
C ALA A 172 3.52 -3.72 11.85
N VAL A 173 2.30 -4.05 11.41
CA VAL A 173 1.13 -3.14 11.41
C VAL A 173 0.84 -2.61 12.81
N ASP A 174 0.68 -3.49 13.79
CA ASP A 174 0.37 -3.08 15.17
C ASP A 174 1.47 -2.16 15.72
N PHE A 175 2.75 -2.44 15.44
CA PHE A 175 3.86 -1.60 15.86
C PHE A 175 3.85 -0.22 15.17
N ILE A 176 3.79 -0.17 13.84
CA ILE A 176 3.85 1.10 13.09
C ILE A 176 2.62 1.97 13.40
N LYS A 177 1.42 1.37 13.51
CA LYS A 177 0.21 2.08 13.94
C LYS A 177 0.29 2.60 15.36
N SER A 178 0.97 1.90 16.28
CA SER A 178 1.22 2.41 17.64
C SER A 178 2.07 3.69 17.66
N LYS A 179 2.76 3.99 16.56
CA LYS A 179 3.57 5.20 16.35
C LYS A 179 2.83 6.29 15.54
N ASP A 180 1.53 6.13 15.30
CA ASP A 180 0.69 7.03 14.50
C ASP A 180 1.27 7.29 13.09
N LYS A 181 1.82 6.24 12.46
CA LYS A 181 2.41 6.30 11.12
C LYS A 181 1.51 5.61 10.08
N LYS A 182 1.68 6.03 8.83
CA LYS A 182 0.99 5.45 7.69
C LYS A 182 1.65 4.16 7.25
N ILE A 183 0.82 3.19 6.85
CA ILE A 183 1.28 1.91 6.33
C ILE A 183 0.84 1.68 4.89
N GLY A 184 1.74 1.08 4.10
CA GLY A 184 1.48 0.53 2.78
C GLY A 184 1.55 -0.99 2.80
N LEU A 185 0.78 -1.62 1.94
CA LEU A 185 0.78 -3.06 1.69
C LEU A 185 0.78 -3.28 0.19
N THR A 186 1.74 -4.05 -0.32
CA THR A 186 1.83 -4.38 -1.75
C THR A 186 1.49 -5.85 -1.99
N LEU A 187 0.71 -6.10 -3.04
CA LEU A 187 0.22 -7.39 -3.47
C LEU A 187 0.76 -7.69 -4.87
N TYR A 188 1.02 -8.95 -5.20
CA TYR A 188 1.46 -9.36 -6.52
C TYR A 188 0.27 -9.84 -7.36
N CYS A 189 0.10 -9.24 -8.54
CA CYS A 189 -0.89 -9.67 -9.53
C CYS A 189 -0.24 -10.58 -10.56
N THR A 190 -0.89 -11.69 -10.89
CA THR A 190 -0.45 -12.65 -11.91
C THR A 190 -1.62 -13.11 -12.77
N ASP A 191 -1.33 -13.71 -13.92
CA ASP A 191 -2.29 -14.21 -14.91
C ASP A 191 -3.10 -15.42 -14.45
N SER A 192 -2.74 -16.01 -13.34
CA SER A 192 -3.14 -17.38 -13.05
C SER A 192 -4.40 -17.47 -12.19
N PRO A 193 -5.39 -18.26 -12.58
CA PRO A 193 -6.44 -18.71 -11.66
C PRO A 193 -5.88 -19.55 -10.49
N ARG A 194 -4.64 -20.03 -10.60
CA ARG A 194 -3.97 -20.79 -9.53
C ARG A 194 -3.40 -19.94 -8.41
N LYS A 195 -3.25 -18.60 -8.62
CA LYS A 195 -2.62 -17.66 -7.70
C LYS A 195 -3.43 -16.40 -7.58
N ASP A 196 -4.74 -16.52 -7.56
CA ASP A 196 -5.61 -15.37 -7.50
C ASP A 196 -5.31 -14.53 -6.26
N MET A 197 -4.81 -13.32 -6.51
CA MET A 197 -4.47 -12.33 -5.50
C MET A 197 -5.69 -12.00 -4.63
N ILE A 198 -6.84 -11.84 -5.24
CA ILE A 198 -8.08 -11.47 -4.55
C ILE A 198 -8.57 -12.60 -3.64
N ASP A 199 -8.57 -13.83 -4.13
CA ASP A 199 -8.94 -15.01 -3.32
C ASP A 199 -8.00 -15.21 -2.15
N TRP A 200 -6.69 -15.00 -2.36
CA TRP A 200 -5.71 -15.04 -1.29
C TRP A 200 -6.01 -14.00 -0.20
N MET A 201 -6.31 -12.75 -0.61
CA MET A 201 -6.65 -11.68 0.33
C MET A 201 -7.92 -12.00 1.12
N LYS A 202 -8.99 -12.41 0.43
CA LYS A 202 -10.27 -12.79 1.07
C LYS A 202 -10.10 -13.92 2.07
N LYS A 203 -9.20 -14.87 1.78
CA LYS A 203 -8.98 -16.06 2.62
C LYS A 203 -8.13 -15.79 3.85
N TYR A 204 -7.06 -14.99 3.72
CA TYR A 204 -6.03 -14.95 4.75
C TYR A 204 -5.92 -13.59 5.47
N ILE A 205 -6.40 -12.49 4.89
CA ILE A 205 -6.27 -11.17 5.52
C ILE A 205 -7.38 -10.95 6.57
N PRO A 206 -7.04 -10.80 7.86
CA PRO A 206 -8.04 -10.49 8.89
C PRO A 206 -8.66 -9.11 8.67
N GLY A 207 -9.97 -8.98 8.94
CA GLY A 207 -10.68 -7.72 8.76
C GLY A 207 -10.11 -6.55 9.59
N LYS A 208 -9.49 -6.82 10.76
CA LYS A 208 -8.77 -5.79 11.54
C LYS A 208 -7.57 -5.25 10.75
N LEU A 209 -6.78 -6.12 10.14
CA LEU A 209 -5.62 -5.74 9.33
C LEU A 209 -6.07 -4.96 8.09
N ALA A 210 -7.07 -5.46 7.37
CA ALA A 210 -7.61 -4.81 6.18
C ALA A 210 -8.06 -3.36 6.46
N LYS A 211 -8.73 -3.12 7.59
CA LYS A 211 -9.16 -1.78 8.02
C LYS A 211 -8.02 -0.86 8.46
N SER A 212 -6.86 -1.43 8.83
CA SER A 212 -5.70 -0.67 9.30
C SER A 212 -4.81 -0.17 8.16
N VAL A 213 -4.95 -0.72 6.94
CA VAL A 213 -4.14 -0.35 5.77
C VAL A 213 -4.52 1.04 5.28
N ASP A 214 -3.53 1.95 5.16
CA ASP A 214 -3.73 3.28 4.59
C ASP A 214 -3.55 3.29 3.07
N TYR A 215 -2.63 2.46 2.55
CA TYR A 215 -2.32 2.33 1.13
C TYR A 215 -2.25 0.86 0.75
N CYS A 216 -3.05 0.44 -0.23
CA CYS A 216 -2.98 -0.89 -0.83
C CYS A 216 -2.52 -0.76 -2.28
N PHE A 217 -1.39 -1.37 -2.59
CA PHE A 217 -0.75 -1.31 -3.88
C PHE A 217 -0.73 -2.68 -4.56
N VAL A 218 -0.64 -2.67 -5.90
CA VAL A 218 -0.48 -3.87 -6.71
C VAL A 218 0.83 -3.80 -7.46
N SER A 219 1.69 -4.79 -7.27
CA SER A 219 2.88 -5.05 -8.09
C SER A 219 2.48 -5.88 -9.30
N TYR A 220 2.94 -5.49 -10.49
CA TYR A 220 2.68 -6.24 -11.70
C TYR A 220 3.70 -5.96 -12.81
N TYR A 221 4.19 -7.04 -13.42
CA TYR A 221 5.10 -7.02 -14.57
C TYR A 221 4.50 -7.81 -15.73
N GLU A 222 4.20 -7.12 -16.84
CA GLU A 222 3.60 -7.76 -18.02
C GLU A 222 4.55 -8.74 -18.70
N ASP A 223 5.85 -8.43 -18.68
CA ASP A 223 6.90 -9.24 -19.26
C ASP A 223 7.22 -10.51 -18.44
N ASP A 224 6.91 -10.53 -17.14
CA ASP A 224 7.01 -11.69 -16.24
C ASP A 224 5.73 -12.55 -16.21
N ASN A 225 4.67 -12.10 -16.86
CA ASN A 225 3.37 -12.75 -16.91
C ASN A 225 2.89 -13.03 -18.34
N ASP A 226 3.80 -13.39 -19.25
CA ASP A 226 3.51 -13.77 -20.64
C ASP A 226 2.62 -12.75 -21.40
N GLY A 227 2.71 -11.48 -21.04
CA GLY A 227 1.92 -10.39 -21.63
C GLY A 227 0.47 -10.34 -21.19
N TYR A 228 0.09 -11.03 -20.11
CA TYR A 228 -1.24 -10.95 -19.52
C TYR A 228 -1.64 -9.50 -19.25
N LYS A 229 -2.91 -9.20 -19.46
CA LYS A 229 -3.47 -7.84 -19.27
C LYS A 229 -4.56 -7.88 -18.20
N PRO A 230 -4.21 -7.52 -16.95
CA PRO A 230 -5.18 -7.54 -15.85
C PRO A 230 -6.39 -6.63 -16.11
N GLU A 231 -7.56 -7.07 -15.71
CA GLU A 231 -8.77 -6.26 -15.70
C GLU A 231 -8.75 -5.29 -14.51
N TRP A 232 -7.93 -4.23 -14.62
CA TRP A 232 -7.61 -3.30 -13.54
C TRP A 232 -8.83 -2.73 -12.83
N LYS A 233 -9.92 -2.46 -13.57
CA LYS A 233 -11.14 -1.92 -12.97
C LYS A 233 -11.78 -2.91 -12.00
N SER A 234 -11.85 -4.19 -12.36
CA SER A 234 -12.36 -5.26 -11.49
C SER A 234 -11.46 -5.41 -10.26
N ILE A 235 -10.14 -5.52 -10.49
CA ILE A 235 -9.13 -5.67 -9.41
C ILE A 235 -9.25 -4.53 -8.40
N PHE A 236 -9.24 -3.28 -8.83
CA PHE A 236 -9.30 -2.15 -7.89
C PHE A 236 -10.66 -1.98 -7.21
N ASN A 237 -11.76 -2.41 -7.82
CA ASN A 237 -13.05 -2.46 -7.14
C ASN A 237 -13.04 -3.49 -6.01
N GLU A 238 -12.59 -4.72 -6.27
CA GLU A 238 -12.52 -5.78 -5.26
C GLU A 238 -11.53 -5.44 -4.14
N LEU A 239 -10.35 -4.89 -4.46
CA LEU A 239 -9.42 -4.39 -3.45
C LEU A 239 -10.03 -3.26 -2.62
N GLY A 240 -10.86 -2.41 -3.26
CA GLY A 240 -11.60 -1.36 -2.57
C GLY A 240 -12.60 -1.89 -1.55
N GLU A 241 -13.20 -3.06 -1.80
CA GLU A 241 -14.10 -3.74 -0.85
C GLU A 241 -13.31 -4.40 0.29
N ILE A 242 -12.20 -5.09 -0.04
CA ILE A 242 -11.36 -5.77 0.96
C ILE A 242 -10.69 -4.75 1.90
N PHE A 243 -10.18 -3.64 1.36
CA PHE A 243 -9.48 -2.57 2.09
C PHE A 243 -10.29 -1.27 2.09
N PRO A 244 -11.36 -1.16 2.87
CA PRO A 244 -12.37 -0.11 2.74
C PRO A 244 -11.85 1.31 3.04
N SER A 245 -10.74 1.44 3.78
CA SER A 245 -10.13 2.72 4.15
C SER A 245 -8.90 3.07 3.34
N ALA A 246 -8.34 2.11 2.56
CA ALA A 246 -7.07 2.30 1.87
C ALA A 246 -7.21 3.14 0.60
N LEU A 247 -6.20 3.97 0.33
CA LEU A 247 -5.92 4.49 -1.01
C LEU A 247 -5.28 3.38 -1.84
N LEU A 248 -5.63 3.31 -3.13
CA LEU A 248 -5.28 2.21 -4.02
C LEU A 248 -4.33 2.69 -5.11
N GLY A 249 -3.42 1.83 -5.56
CA GLY A 249 -2.50 2.19 -6.63
C GLY A 249 -1.63 1.04 -7.13
N ILE A 250 -0.73 1.36 -8.05
CA ILE A 250 0.32 0.46 -8.54
C ILE A 250 1.53 0.62 -7.63
N GLY A 251 1.94 -0.48 -7.00
CA GLY A 251 3.03 -0.51 -6.01
C GLY A 251 4.39 -0.80 -6.62
N GLU A 252 4.40 -1.53 -7.74
CA GLU A 252 5.62 -1.86 -8.44
C GLU A 252 5.29 -2.16 -9.90
N CYS A 253 6.07 -1.60 -10.81
CA CYS A 253 5.93 -1.82 -12.24
C CYS A 253 7.25 -1.49 -12.96
N GLY A 254 7.47 -2.12 -14.09
CA GLY A 254 8.68 -1.91 -14.89
C GLY A 254 8.67 -2.74 -16.15
N ASN A 255 9.83 -2.89 -16.76
CA ASN A 255 10.14 -3.90 -17.77
C ASN A 255 11.47 -4.52 -17.37
N ILE A 256 11.44 -5.71 -16.78
CA ILE A 256 12.57 -6.42 -16.21
C ILE A 256 13.10 -7.51 -17.13
N SER A 257 12.54 -7.66 -18.34
CA SER A 257 13.01 -8.65 -19.32
C SER A 257 14.48 -8.44 -19.65
N GLU A 258 15.26 -9.52 -19.74
CA GLU A 258 16.63 -9.50 -20.22
C GLU A 258 16.76 -8.90 -21.65
N LYS A 259 15.67 -8.89 -22.42
CA LYS A 259 15.58 -8.30 -23.76
C LYS A 259 15.01 -6.88 -23.75
N ALA A 260 14.83 -6.26 -22.57
CA ALA A 260 14.29 -4.92 -22.49
C ALA A 260 15.20 -3.90 -23.17
N THR A 261 14.61 -3.04 -24.01
CA THR A 261 15.27 -1.90 -24.63
C THR A 261 14.74 -0.59 -24.04
N ASN A 262 15.43 0.52 -24.26
CA ASN A 262 14.93 1.83 -23.87
C ASN A 262 13.54 2.10 -24.44
N GLU A 263 13.28 1.71 -25.69
CA GLU A 263 12.00 1.88 -26.36
C GLU A 263 10.89 1.08 -25.68
N SER A 264 11.16 -0.19 -25.30
CA SER A 264 10.20 -1.02 -24.58
C SER A 264 9.94 -0.52 -23.15
N LYS A 265 10.98 -0.05 -22.44
CA LYS A 265 10.85 0.60 -21.13
C LYS A 265 10.03 1.89 -21.20
N ILE A 266 10.27 2.73 -22.21
CA ILE A 266 9.48 3.94 -22.47
C ILE A 266 8.01 3.61 -22.74
N ALA A 267 7.75 2.59 -23.58
CA ALA A 267 6.37 2.16 -23.87
C ALA A 267 5.65 1.68 -22.60
N MET A 268 6.34 0.91 -21.76
CA MET A 268 5.81 0.43 -20.47
C MET A 268 5.58 1.59 -19.49
N ALA A 269 6.51 2.54 -19.38
CA ALA A 269 6.32 3.73 -18.55
C ALA A 269 5.10 4.55 -19.01
N LYS A 270 4.93 4.76 -20.32
CA LYS A 270 3.73 5.42 -20.87
C LYS A 270 2.44 4.69 -20.48
N LYS A 271 2.45 3.36 -20.54
CA LYS A 271 1.30 2.54 -20.15
C LYS A 271 0.93 2.75 -18.68
N TYR A 272 1.87 2.60 -17.75
CA TYR A 272 1.58 2.69 -16.32
C TYR A 272 1.27 4.12 -15.86
N TYR A 273 2.17 5.08 -16.10
CA TYR A 273 1.93 6.46 -15.67
C TYR A 273 0.76 7.14 -16.39
N GLY A 274 0.34 6.59 -17.55
CA GLY A 274 -0.83 7.02 -18.32
C GLY A 274 -2.14 6.32 -17.93
N MET A 275 -2.13 5.40 -16.97
CA MET A 275 -3.34 4.66 -16.56
C MET A 275 -4.47 5.61 -16.14
N PRO A 276 -5.73 5.30 -16.51
CA PRO A 276 -6.89 6.04 -16.02
C PRO A 276 -7.13 5.76 -14.54
N LYS A 277 -7.98 6.57 -13.93
CA LYS A 277 -8.44 6.34 -12.56
C LYS A 277 -9.49 5.23 -12.54
N TYR A 278 -9.13 4.04 -12.11
CA TYR A 278 -10.01 2.85 -12.10
C TYR A 278 -10.99 2.80 -10.92
N HIS A 279 -10.68 3.50 -9.81
CA HIS A 279 -11.49 3.52 -8.60
C HIS A 279 -11.45 4.92 -7.98
N GLU A 280 -12.48 5.34 -7.21
CA GLU A 280 -12.52 6.67 -6.58
C GLU A 280 -11.32 6.96 -5.66
N ARG A 281 -10.81 5.91 -5.00
CA ARG A 281 -9.62 5.95 -4.13
C ARG A 281 -8.31 5.60 -4.83
N PHE A 282 -8.31 5.43 -6.17
CA PHE A 282 -7.10 5.19 -6.94
C PHE A 282 -6.28 6.46 -7.05
N ILE A 283 -5.02 6.40 -6.62
CA ILE A 283 -4.10 7.55 -6.53
C ILE A 283 -2.90 7.48 -7.47
N GLY A 284 -2.76 6.43 -8.28
CA GLY A 284 -1.60 6.19 -9.14
C GLY A 284 -0.57 5.31 -8.45
N GLY A 285 0.49 5.86 -7.91
CA GLY A 285 1.65 5.12 -7.41
C GLY A 285 2.68 4.97 -8.52
N TYR A 286 2.65 3.84 -9.26
CA TYR A 286 3.53 3.56 -10.40
C TYR A 286 5.00 3.53 -10.01
N PHE A 287 5.35 2.92 -8.87
CA PHE A 287 6.70 2.82 -8.38
C PHE A 287 7.58 2.03 -9.36
N TRP A 288 8.23 2.76 -10.26
CA TRP A 288 9.02 2.18 -11.36
C TRP A 288 10.21 1.38 -10.83
N TRP A 289 10.29 0.12 -11.20
CA TRP A 289 11.37 -0.79 -10.88
C TRP A 289 12.31 -0.96 -12.08
N ASN A 290 13.60 -0.72 -12.01
CA ASN A 290 14.27 0.03 -10.97
C ASN A 290 14.62 1.42 -11.52
N TRP A 291 14.17 2.47 -10.84
CA TRP A 291 14.34 3.82 -11.37
C TRP A 291 15.82 4.24 -11.44
N VAL A 292 16.68 3.80 -10.51
CA VAL A 292 18.09 4.20 -10.52
C VAL A 292 18.80 3.54 -11.70
N GLU A 293 18.64 2.24 -11.89
CA GLU A 293 19.27 1.52 -12.99
C GLU A 293 18.83 2.03 -14.36
N ASP A 294 17.56 2.35 -14.52
CA ASP A 294 16.99 2.75 -15.80
C ASP A 294 17.17 4.25 -16.11
N CYS A 295 17.32 5.08 -15.07
CA CYS A 295 17.18 6.54 -15.21
C CYS A 295 18.40 7.34 -14.75
N ILE A 296 19.38 6.74 -14.10
CA ILE A 296 20.57 7.45 -13.60
C ILE A 296 21.85 6.90 -14.26
N PRO A 297 22.71 7.76 -14.83
CA PRO A 297 22.60 9.24 -14.84
C PRO A 297 21.42 9.72 -15.69
N HIS A 298 20.83 10.84 -15.27
CA HIS A 298 19.58 11.34 -15.85
C HIS A 298 19.79 12.19 -17.11
N GLU A 299 20.97 12.72 -17.32
CA GLU A 299 21.35 13.52 -18.49
C GLU A 299 21.30 12.68 -19.75
N ASN A 300 20.55 13.15 -20.77
CA ASN A 300 20.34 12.46 -22.04
C ASN A 300 19.67 11.06 -21.92
N ASN A 301 19.11 10.73 -20.78
CA ASN A 301 18.43 9.45 -20.55
C ASN A 301 16.97 9.52 -21.01
N LYS A 302 16.64 8.75 -22.07
CA LYS A 302 15.32 8.74 -22.68
C LYS A 302 14.23 8.15 -21.78
N VAL A 303 14.56 7.14 -20.96
CA VAL A 303 13.62 6.52 -20.03
C VAL A 303 13.30 7.52 -18.92
N TYR A 304 14.31 8.19 -18.36
CA TYR A 304 14.14 9.26 -17.39
C TYR A 304 13.22 10.37 -17.93
N GLU A 305 13.46 10.90 -19.12
CA GLU A 305 12.63 11.95 -19.71
C GLU A 305 11.18 11.50 -19.96
N ALA A 306 10.99 10.24 -20.34
CA ALA A 306 9.66 9.66 -20.49
C ALA A 306 8.92 9.65 -19.16
N ILE A 307 9.52 9.10 -18.10
CA ILE A 307 8.92 9.03 -16.75
C ILE A 307 8.66 10.45 -16.21
N LYS A 308 9.64 11.35 -16.28
CA LYS A 308 9.54 12.76 -15.86
C LYS A 308 8.39 13.50 -16.54
N SER A 309 8.07 13.17 -17.80
CA SER A 309 6.98 13.83 -18.54
C SER A 309 5.60 13.62 -17.92
N TYR A 310 5.39 12.57 -17.14
CA TYR A 310 4.15 12.24 -16.43
C TYR A 310 4.02 12.90 -15.06
N GLY A 311 5.08 13.49 -14.52
CA GLY A 311 5.04 14.33 -13.35
C GLY A 311 4.32 15.67 -13.65
N ARG A 312 2.99 15.68 -13.45
CA ARG A 312 2.13 16.86 -13.68
C ARG A 312 1.13 17.04 -12.55
#